data_9bb61615981fc663dbc9d23eb39bfeda
#
_entry.id   9bb61615981fc663dbc9d23eb39bfeda
#
_cell.length_a   1.000
_cell.length_b   1.000
_cell.length_c   1.000
_cell.angle_alpha   90.00
_cell.angle_beta   90.00
_cell.angle_gamma   90.00
#
_symmetry.space_group_name_H-M   'P 1'
#
loop_
_entity.id
_entity.type
_entity.pdbx_description
1 polymer ?
#
loop_
_entity_poly.entity_id
_entity_poly.type
_entity_poly.pdbx_seq_one_letter_code
_entity_poly.pdbx_strand_id
1 'polypeptide(L)'
;MTHRFPLRREIKALAKRIMTNPLCMRATLMLVSLTVAFFGIRYLTNSNLTMGLVNLADYADTATGFYRNDEGFSIILRMDLTQTVLAIPLTYDQLVRFGVMVFLGFLVLAPLRMGAMEQYWSALRGDRQTIQSVLQWFSQKGRFGKALVVEFLLQGVVRFLGMAAAIPSFFLYYQFYSNVKTMEDVTSSMAMLQNGASILAVLAAVLWLWLHSALLPIRYCLAAHPEYTLGQVFSRGWASMKGYRMKFFWFRTTMLPWFFFSQLTYNVLDMYVTPYTSLASMIFVQECAKDRMYREEDSQDLAEQEETE
;
A
#
# COMPACT_ATOMS: atom_id res chain seq x y z
N MET A 1 13.41 -19.68 -30.27
CA MET A 1 12.15 -20.08 -29.56
C MET A 1 11.47 -18.85 -29.00
N THR A 2 10.29 -18.47 -29.46
CA THR A 2 9.58 -17.30 -28.99
C THR A 2 9.07 -17.53 -27.56
N HIS A 3 9.57 -16.75 -26.61
CA HIS A 3 9.08 -16.78 -25.24
C HIS A 3 7.63 -16.31 -25.20
N ARG A 4 6.71 -17.20 -24.82
CA ARG A 4 5.30 -16.85 -24.66
C ARG A 4 5.07 -16.29 -23.26
N PHE A 5 4.73 -15.01 -23.16
CA PHE A 5 4.34 -14.41 -21.88
C PHE A 5 3.11 -15.15 -21.30
N PRO A 6 3.20 -15.67 -20.06
CA PRO A 6 2.12 -16.47 -19.48
C PRO A 6 0.83 -15.66 -19.31
N LEU A 7 -0.30 -16.35 -19.44
CA LEU A 7 -1.60 -15.73 -19.22
C LEU A 7 -1.78 -15.37 -17.73
N ARG A 8 -2.56 -14.33 -17.45
CA ARG A 8 -2.87 -13.90 -16.07
C ARG A 8 -3.42 -15.03 -15.20
N ARG A 9 -4.16 -15.97 -15.80
CA ARG A 9 -4.67 -17.19 -15.14
C ARG A 9 -3.54 -18.09 -14.67
N GLU A 10 -2.55 -18.32 -15.51
CA GLU A 10 -1.39 -19.18 -15.23
C GLU A 10 -0.56 -18.64 -14.10
N ILE A 11 -0.28 -17.31 -14.09
CA ILE A 11 0.42 -16.64 -13.01
C ILE A 11 -0.33 -16.80 -11.68
N LYS A 12 -1.66 -16.59 -11.69
CA LYS A 12 -2.49 -16.74 -10.50
C LYS A 12 -2.56 -18.18 -10.00
N ALA A 13 -2.63 -19.16 -10.90
CA ALA A 13 -2.64 -20.57 -10.56
C ALA A 13 -1.31 -21.01 -9.95
N LEU A 14 -0.18 -20.56 -10.52
CA LEU A 14 1.15 -20.83 -10.00
C LEU A 14 1.34 -20.19 -8.60
N ALA A 15 0.94 -18.96 -8.43
CA ALA A 15 0.98 -18.28 -7.14
C ALA A 15 0.18 -19.04 -6.06
N LYS A 16 -1.04 -19.51 -6.40
CA LYS A 16 -1.86 -20.31 -5.50
C LYS A 16 -1.18 -21.64 -5.12
N ARG A 17 -0.53 -22.31 -6.07
CA ARG A 17 0.20 -23.56 -5.83
C ARG A 17 1.41 -23.34 -4.91
N ILE A 18 2.18 -22.27 -5.12
CA ILE A 18 3.37 -21.99 -4.30
C ILE A 18 2.96 -21.52 -2.90
N MET A 19 1.87 -20.79 -2.76
CA MET A 19 1.37 -20.32 -1.48
C MET A 19 1.05 -21.47 -0.50
N THR A 20 0.67 -22.64 -1.00
CA THR A 20 0.45 -23.84 -0.15
C THR A 20 1.74 -24.38 0.48
N ASN A 21 2.90 -23.84 0.11
CA ASN A 21 4.17 -24.19 0.76
C ASN A 21 4.14 -23.73 2.22
N PRO A 22 4.45 -24.63 3.19
CA PRO A 22 4.41 -24.32 4.62
C PRO A 22 5.34 -23.17 5.03
N LEU A 23 6.42 -22.91 4.28
CA LEU A 23 7.32 -21.79 4.54
C LEU A 23 6.63 -20.43 4.26
N CYS A 24 5.89 -20.33 3.16
CA CYS A 24 5.13 -19.13 2.85
C CYS A 24 4.07 -18.85 3.92
N MET A 25 3.35 -19.89 4.35
CA MET A 25 2.31 -19.77 5.36
C MET A 25 2.88 -19.32 6.73
N ARG A 26 4.02 -19.90 7.14
CA ARG A 26 4.68 -19.51 8.41
C ARG A 26 5.18 -18.07 8.39
N ALA A 27 5.83 -17.63 7.31
CA ALA A 27 6.28 -16.25 7.17
C ALA A 27 5.10 -15.26 7.20
N THR A 28 4.00 -15.61 6.54
CA THR A 28 2.78 -14.81 6.54
C THR A 28 2.13 -14.76 7.92
N LEU A 29 2.01 -15.89 8.59
CA LEU A 29 1.48 -15.97 9.96
C LEU A 29 2.27 -15.07 10.90
N MET A 30 3.60 -15.15 10.86
CA MET A 30 4.46 -14.29 11.66
C MET A 30 4.24 -12.81 11.36
N LEU A 31 4.20 -12.42 10.09
CA LEU A 31 3.97 -11.03 9.67
C LEU A 31 2.59 -10.54 10.12
N VAL A 32 1.54 -11.32 9.88
CA VAL A 32 0.16 -10.94 10.23
C VAL A 32 -0.03 -10.90 11.74
N SER A 33 0.47 -11.90 12.49
CA SER A 33 0.38 -11.92 13.96
C SER A 33 1.04 -10.70 14.59
N LEU A 34 2.23 -10.33 14.14
CA LEU A 34 2.93 -9.15 14.65
C LEU A 34 2.23 -7.86 14.23
N THR A 35 1.66 -7.81 13.02
CA THR A 35 0.86 -6.66 12.58
C THR A 35 -0.40 -6.50 13.44
N VAL A 36 -1.12 -7.60 13.69
CA VAL A 36 -2.32 -7.60 14.54
C VAL A 36 -1.96 -7.24 15.99
N ALA A 37 -0.89 -7.81 16.54
CA ALA A 37 -0.42 -7.46 17.88
C ALA A 37 -0.08 -5.97 17.99
N PHE A 38 0.62 -5.42 16.99
CA PHE A 38 0.94 -4.00 16.96
C PHE A 38 -0.30 -3.11 16.89
N PHE A 39 -1.29 -3.46 16.04
CA PHE A 39 -2.56 -2.74 15.99
C PHE A 39 -3.38 -2.92 17.26
N GLY A 40 -3.38 -4.10 17.87
CA GLY A 40 -4.03 -4.37 19.16
C GLY A 40 -3.44 -3.53 20.28
N ILE A 41 -2.11 -3.48 20.40
CA ILE A 41 -1.42 -2.61 21.36
C ILE A 41 -1.78 -1.14 21.10
N ARG A 42 -1.76 -0.71 19.85
CA ARG A 42 -2.16 0.63 19.44
C ARG A 42 -3.60 0.96 19.85
N TYR A 43 -4.53 0.02 19.64
CA TYR A 43 -5.92 0.19 20.04
C TYR A 43 -6.06 0.31 21.56
N LEU A 44 -5.41 -0.55 22.32
CA LEU A 44 -5.43 -0.53 23.79
C LEU A 44 -4.77 0.71 24.37
N THR A 45 -3.70 1.21 23.77
CA THR A 45 -3.00 2.41 24.25
C THR A 45 -3.68 3.71 23.82
N ASN A 46 -4.45 3.70 22.73
CA ASN A 46 -5.21 4.83 22.21
C ASN A 46 -6.73 4.68 22.39
N SER A 47 -7.17 3.86 23.35
CA SER A 47 -8.60 3.67 23.64
C SER A 47 -9.34 4.98 24.01
N ASN A 48 -8.59 6.04 24.33
CA ASN A 48 -9.11 7.39 24.54
C ASN A 48 -9.23 8.21 23.23
N LEU A 49 -8.83 7.67 22.07
CA LEU A 49 -9.19 8.24 20.77
C LEU A 49 -10.65 7.84 20.48
N THR A 50 -11.52 8.22 21.41
CA THR A 50 -12.95 8.17 21.19
C THR A 50 -13.23 9.14 20.04
N MET A 51 -13.48 8.60 18.84
CA MET A 51 -14.37 9.29 17.91
C MET A 51 -15.70 9.40 18.67
N GLY A 52 -15.79 10.40 19.55
CA GLY A 52 -17.02 10.69 20.24
C GLY A 52 -17.95 11.32 19.21
N LEU A 53 -19.01 10.61 18.88
CA LEU A 53 -20.25 11.28 18.48
C LEU A 53 -20.64 12.11 19.71
N VAL A 54 -20.19 13.36 19.73
CA VAL A 54 -20.42 14.27 20.85
C VAL A 54 -21.84 14.81 20.73
N ASN A 55 -22.51 14.99 21.85
CA ASN A 55 -23.84 15.57 21.92
C ASN A 55 -23.87 16.92 21.21
N LEU A 56 -24.80 17.09 20.27
CA LEU A 56 -24.99 18.33 19.51
C LEU A 56 -25.07 19.59 20.38
N ALA A 57 -25.58 19.44 21.61
CA ALA A 57 -25.76 20.55 22.55
C ALA A 57 -24.46 21.25 22.95
N ASP A 58 -23.34 20.49 23.04
CA ASP A 58 -22.06 21.06 23.49
C ASP A 58 -21.34 21.80 22.36
N TYR A 59 -21.77 21.62 21.11
CA TYR A 59 -21.16 22.19 19.90
C TYR A 59 -22.16 22.93 18.99
N ALA A 60 -23.33 23.27 19.52
CA ALA A 60 -24.41 23.90 18.73
C ALA A 60 -23.98 25.17 18.00
N ASP A 61 -23.04 25.92 18.59
CA ASP A 61 -22.55 27.20 18.06
C ASP A 61 -21.17 27.09 17.38
N THR A 62 -20.60 25.87 17.29
CA THR A 62 -19.26 25.69 16.74
C THR A 62 -19.33 25.39 15.25
N ALA A 63 -18.74 26.24 14.42
CA ALA A 63 -18.63 26.01 12.99
C ALA A 63 -17.66 24.85 12.69
N THR A 64 -17.85 24.18 11.54
CA THR A 64 -16.89 23.19 11.05
C THR A 64 -15.50 23.83 10.87
N GLY A 65 -14.46 23.22 11.44
CA GLY A 65 -13.11 23.78 11.33
C GLY A 65 -12.07 23.07 12.18
N PHE A 66 -10.89 23.66 12.15
CA PHE A 66 -9.78 23.28 13.02
C PHE A 66 -9.72 24.28 14.17
N TYR A 67 -9.84 23.78 15.36
CA TYR A 67 -9.74 24.57 16.58
C TYR A 67 -8.47 24.18 17.33
N ARG A 68 -7.72 25.20 17.75
CA ARG A 68 -6.55 25.02 18.60
C ARG A 68 -6.93 25.45 20.02
N ASN A 69 -6.66 24.57 20.97
CA ASN A 69 -6.72 24.87 22.40
C ASN A 69 -5.36 24.60 23.03
N ASP A 70 -5.20 24.92 24.31
CA ASP A 70 -3.93 24.77 25.03
C ASP A 70 -3.47 23.33 25.13
N GLU A 71 -4.39 22.35 25.02
CA GLU A 71 -4.11 20.93 25.13
C GLU A 71 -3.85 20.24 23.77
N GLY A 72 -4.17 20.89 22.64
CA GLY A 72 -4.01 20.29 21.31
C GLY A 72 -4.85 20.93 20.23
N PHE A 73 -5.31 20.10 19.31
CA PHE A 73 -6.18 20.48 18.20
C PHE A 73 -7.48 19.70 18.26
N SER A 74 -8.57 20.34 17.87
CA SER A 74 -9.85 19.67 17.64
C SER A 74 -10.26 19.86 16.19
N ILE A 75 -10.60 18.76 15.53
CA ILE A 75 -11.20 18.78 14.21
C ILE A 75 -12.70 18.59 14.40
N ILE A 76 -13.48 19.62 14.09
CA ILE A 76 -14.94 19.59 14.19
C ILE A 76 -15.50 19.52 12.77
N LEU A 77 -16.20 18.44 12.46
CA LEU A 77 -16.91 18.24 11.22
C LEU A 77 -18.42 18.22 11.54
N ARG A 78 -19.08 19.32 11.25
CA ARG A 78 -20.53 19.41 11.38
C ARG A 78 -21.19 18.92 10.08
N MET A 79 -22.02 17.90 10.19
CA MET A 79 -22.83 17.39 9.08
C MET A 79 -24.28 17.84 9.30
N ASP A 80 -24.63 19.00 8.77
CA ASP A 80 -25.94 19.61 8.99
C ASP A 80 -27.08 18.73 8.43
N LEU A 81 -26.81 17.94 7.37
CA LEU A 81 -27.78 17.04 6.76
C LEU A 81 -28.24 15.90 7.70
N THR A 82 -27.37 15.45 8.57
CA THR A 82 -27.62 14.36 9.54
C THR A 82 -27.74 14.90 10.97
N GLN A 83 -27.63 16.22 11.15
CA GLN A 83 -27.53 16.88 12.46
C GLN A 83 -26.50 16.22 13.39
N THR A 84 -25.45 15.65 12.80
CA THR A 84 -24.37 15.01 13.55
C THR A 84 -23.12 15.88 13.53
N VAL A 85 -22.47 15.95 14.67
CA VAL A 85 -21.17 16.61 14.82
C VAL A 85 -20.13 15.52 15.10
N LEU A 86 -19.14 15.41 14.22
CA LEU A 86 -17.97 14.58 14.46
C LEU A 86 -16.86 15.47 15.00
N ALA A 87 -16.61 15.39 16.30
CA ALA A 87 -15.48 16.04 16.93
C ALA A 87 -14.34 15.02 17.16
N ILE A 88 -13.16 15.29 16.62
CA ILE A 88 -11.96 14.49 16.84
C ILE A 88 -10.99 15.33 17.67
N PRO A 89 -11.01 15.19 19.00
CA PRO A 89 -10.02 15.86 19.85
C PRO A 89 -8.66 15.16 19.69
N LEU A 90 -7.64 15.92 19.35
CA LEU A 90 -6.26 15.47 19.19
C LEU A 90 -5.38 16.24 20.17
N THR A 91 -5.18 15.72 21.37
CA THR A 91 -4.23 16.32 22.32
C THR A 91 -2.80 16.14 21.82
N TYR A 92 -1.90 17.03 22.19
CA TYR A 92 -0.48 16.94 21.84
C TYR A 92 0.14 15.61 22.31
N ASP A 93 -0.24 15.17 23.52
CA ASP A 93 0.21 13.88 24.05
C ASP A 93 -0.25 12.68 23.19
N GLN A 94 -1.52 12.69 22.75
CA GLN A 94 -2.03 11.68 21.85
C GLN A 94 -1.33 11.69 20.48
N LEU A 95 -1.03 12.89 19.95
CA LEU A 95 -0.29 13.00 18.67
C LEU A 95 1.13 12.47 18.81
N VAL A 96 1.82 12.79 19.91
CA VAL A 96 3.16 12.28 20.19
C VAL A 96 3.15 10.76 20.36
N ARG A 97 2.25 10.22 21.19
CA ARG A 97 2.11 8.76 21.37
C ARG A 97 1.79 8.05 20.05
N PHE A 98 0.89 8.61 19.25
CA PHE A 98 0.57 8.09 17.94
C PHE A 98 1.79 8.09 17.01
N GLY A 99 2.53 9.21 16.95
CA GLY A 99 3.74 9.34 16.15
C GLY A 99 4.81 8.32 16.55
N VAL A 100 5.06 8.20 17.86
CA VAL A 100 6.01 7.22 18.40
C VAL A 100 5.60 5.78 18.04
N MET A 101 4.32 5.43 18.23
CA MET A 101 3.81 4.10 17.90
C MET A 101 3.90 3.79 16.40
N VAL A 102 3.56 4.75 15.54
CA VAL A 102 3.69 4.57 14.08
C VAL A 102 5.16 4.38 13.71
N PHE A 103 6.06 5.16 14.30
CA PHE A 103 7.50 5.06 14.05
C PHE A 103 8.07 3.72 14.51
N LEU A 104 7.78 3.30 15.73
CA LEU A 104 8.22 1.99 16.26
C LEU A 104 7.66 0.83 15.43
N GLY A 105 6.37 0.90 15.08
CA GLY A 105 5.75 -0.08 14.21
C GLY A 105 6.40 -0.15 12.84
N PHE A 106 6.76 0.99 12.27
CA PHE A 106 7.48 1.04 11.01
C PHE A 106 8.86 0.38 11.12
N LEU A 107 9.64 0.69 12.18
CA LEU A 107 10.96 0.10 12.42
C LEU A 107 10.92 -1.44 12.53
N VAL A 108 9.85 -1.99 13.11
CA VAL A 108 9.70 -3.44 13.27
C VAL A 108 9.11 -4.09 12.02
N LEU A 109 8.04 -3.50 11.46
CA LEU A 109 7.31 -4.13 10.36
C LEU A 109 8.03 -4.03 9.01
N ALA A 110 8.85 -3.01 8.77
CA ALA A 110 9.57 -2.87 7.52
C ALA A 110 10.55 -4.02 7.25
N PRO A 111 11.49 -4.35 8.14
CA PRO A 111 12.39 -5.49 7.94
C PRO A 111 11.66 -6.84 7.94
N LEU A 112 10.59 -7.00 8.74
CA LEU A 112 9.77 -8.21 8.72
C LEU A 112 9.07 -8.43 7.37
N ARG A 113 8.54 -7.37 6.77
CA ARG A 113 7.94 -7.44 5.43
C ARG A 113 8.97 -7.83 4.38
N MET A 114 10.19 -7.27 4.46
CA MET A 114 11.26 -7.65 3.55
C MET A 114 11.67 -9.11 3.74
N GLY A 115 11.79 -9.58 4.97
CA GLY A 115 12.06 -10.98 5.27
C GLY A 115 10.96 -11.93 4.76
N ALA A 116 9.69 -11.57 4.91
CA ALA A 116 8.59 -12.33 4.33
C ALA A 116 8.65 -12.37 2.79
N MET A 117 9.00 -11.25 2.14
CA MET A 117 9.17 -11.19 0.68
C MET A 117 10.34 -12.06 0.21
N GLU A 118 11.45 -12.09 0.94
CA GLU A 118 12.59 -12.98 0.67
C GLU A 118 12.19 -14.45 0.78
N GLN A 119 11.36 -14.81 1.78
CA GLN A 119 10.81 -16.17 1.93
C GLN A 119 9.89 -16.55 0.74
N TYR A 120 9.04 -15.63 0.29
CA TYR A 120 8.20 -15.88 -0.88
C TYR A 120 9.05 -16.09 -2.13
N TRP A 121 10.12 -15.31 -2.29
CA TRP A 121 11.05 -15.45 -3.39
C TRP A 121 11.81 -16.78 -3.34
N SER A 122 12.25 -17.21 -2.17
CA SER A 122 12.91 -18.51 -1.97
C SER A 122 11.96 -19.66 -2.25
N ALA A 123 10.70 -19.57 -1.82
CA ALA A 123 9.69 -20.56 -2.14
C ALA A 123 9.41 -20.66 -3.66
N LEU A 124 9.48 -19.53 -4.37
CA LEU A 124 9.34 -19.50 -5.83
C LEU A 124 10.50 -20.22 -6.53
N ARG A 125 11.72 -20.14 -5.99
CA ARG A 125 12.91 -20.85 -6.50
C ARG A 125 12.98 -22.31 -6.07
N GLY A 126 12.17 -22.72 -5.09
CA GLY A 126 12.24 -24.04 -4.47
C GLY A 126 13.34 -24.19 -3.41
N ASP A 127 13.94 -23.08 -2.97
CA ASP A 127 14.98 -23.07 -1.97
C ASP A 127 14.41 -23.40 -0.59
N ARG A 128 15.12 -24.23 0.19
CA ARG A 128 14.76 -24.55 1.57
C ARG A 128 15.40 -23.53 2.52
N GLN A 129 14.64 -22.52 2.89
CA GLN A 129 15.06 -21.58 3.92
C GLN A 129 14.30 -21.83 5.23
N THR A 130 14.92 -21.44 6.34
CA THR A 130 14.30 -21.49 7.67
C THR A 130 13.57 -20.18 7.96
N ILE A 131 12.59 -20.20 8.86
CA ILE A 131 11.88 -18.99 9.28
C ILE A 131 12.83 -17.94 9.90
N GLN A 132 13.96 -18.37 10.40
CA GLN A 132 15.00 -17.48 10.95
C GLN A 132 15.54 -16.50 9.91
N SER A 133 15.49 -16.83 8.61
CA SER A 133 15.92 -15.90 7.54
C SER A 133 15.07 -14.63 7.51
N VAL A 134 13.82 -14.67 7.95
CA VAL A 134 12.97 -13.47 8.10
C VAL A 134 13.60 -12.48 9.09
N LEU A 135 14.18 -12.99 10.17
CA LEU A 135 14.80 -12.18 11.21
C LEU A 135 16.21 -11.69 10.83
N GLN A 136 16.84 -12.26 9.81
CA GLN A 136 18.17 -11.82 9.34
C GLN A 136 18.17 -10.36 8.86
N TRP A 137 17.02 -9.83 8.47
CA TRP A 137 16.88 -8.42 8.10
C TRP A 137 17.11 -7.45 9.26
N PHE A 138 17.02 -7.92 10.50
CA PHE A 138 17.36 -7.14 11.70
C PHE A 138 18.85 -7.23 12.06
N SER A 139 19.44 -8.41 11.86
CA SER A 139 20.80 -8.71 12.36
C SER A 139 21.91 -8.47 11.34
N GLN A 140 21.62 -8.60 10.03
CA GLN A 140 22.65 -8.44 9.01
C GLN A 140 22.93 -6.98 8.70
N LYS A 141 24.21 -6.61 8.77
CA LYS A 141 24.70 -5.26 8.55
C LYS A 141 24.24 -4.70 7.17
N GLY A 142 23.58 -3.58 7.21
CA GLY A 142 23.10 -2.87 6.00
C GLY A 142 21.74 -3.33 5.45
N ARG A 143 21.24 -4.53 5.75
CA ARG A 143 19.90 -4.98 5.29
C ARG A 143 18.79 -4.20 5.96
N PHE A 144 18.90 -3.98 7.26
CA PHE A 144 17.92 -3.21 8.03
C PHE A 144 17.68 -1.83 7.44
N GLY A 145 18.74 -1.06 7.19
CA GLY A 145 18.63 0.28 6.59
C GLY A 145 18.02 0.27 5.19
N LYS A 146 18.40 -0.72 4.35
CA LYS A 146 17.81 -0.89 3.01
C LYS A 146 16.31 -1.17 3.09
N ALA A 147 15.88 -2.04 4.01
CA ALA A 147 14.47 -2.35 4.23
C ALA A 147 13.68 -1.09 4.63
N LEU A 148 14.22 -0.31 5.57
CA LEU A 148 13.59 0.94 6.01
C LEU A 148 13.41 1.94 4.86
N VAL A 149 14.47 2.15 4.05
CA VAL A 149 14.41 3.12 2.93
C VAL A 149 13.37 2.69 1.89
N VAL A 150 13.38 1.41 1.48
CA VAL A 150 12.44 0.93 0.46
C VAL A 150 10.99 0.92 0.98
N GLU A 151 10.78 0.50 2.23
CA GLU A 151 9.44 0.53 2.84
C GLU A 151 8.96 1.96 3.11
N PHE A 152 9.86 2.88 3.51
CA PHE A 152 9.52 4.29 3.66
C PHE A 152 9.06 4.89 2.33
N LEU A 153 9.76 4.59 1.23
CA LEU A 153 9.33 5.03 -0.09
C LEU A 153 7.93 4.50 -0.43
N LEU A 154 7.70 3.20 -0.26
CA LEU A 154 6.44 2.55 -0.67
C LEU A 154 5.29 2.85 0.28
N GLN A 155 5.53 2.90 1.58
CA GLN A 155 4.47 3.08 2.58
C GLN A 155 4.33 4.55 3.02
N GLY A 156 5.44 5.29 3.10
CA GLY A 156 5.45 6.70 3.50
C GLY A 156 5.17 7.61 2.30
N VAL A 157 6.14 7.70 1.39
CA VAL A 157 6.09 8.68 0.29
C VAL A 157 4.89 8.45 -0.64
N VAL A 158 4.64 7.20 -1.05
CA VAL A 158 3.52 6.88 -1.96
C VAL A 158 2.18 7.16 -1.29
N ARG A 159 2.02 6.85 0.00
CA ARG A 159 0.78 7.17 0.73
C ARG A 159 0.62 8.68 0.91
N PHE A 160 1.71 9.38 1.25
CA PHE A 160 1.67 10.83 1.37
C PHE A 160 1.26 11.50 0.05
N LEU A 161 1.83 11.09 -1.08
CA LEU A 161 1.46 11.60 -2.40
C LEU A 161 0.00 11.27 -2.75
N GLY A 162 -0.47 10.08 -2.39
CA GLY A 162 -1.89 9.70 -2.57
C GLY A 162 -2.84 10.56 -1.75
N MET A 163 -2.49 10.84 -0.48
CA MET A 163 -3.26 11.75 0.37
C MET A 163 -3.24 13.18 -0.18
N ALA A 164 -2.07 13.67 -0.60
CA ALA A 164 -1.96 15.00 -1.21
C ALA A 164 -2.81 15.14 -2.48
N ALA A 165 -2.85 14.10 -3.32
CA ALA A 165 -3.71 14.07 -4.49
C ALA A 165 -5.21 14.05 -4.16
N ALA A 166 -5.60 13.59 -2.97
CA ALA A 166 -6.99 13.59 -2.50
C ALA A 166 -7.44 14.92 -1.88
N ILE A 167 -6.52 15.84 -1.55
CA ILE A 167 -6.86 17.14 -0.91
C ILE A 167 -7.93 17.92 -1.71
N PRO A 168 -7.84 18.09 -3.04
CA PRO A 168 -8.83 18.82 -3.79
C PRO A 168 -10.24 18.20 -3.69
N SER A 169 -10.32 16.87 -3.71
CA SER A 169 -11.58 16.15 -3.51
C SER A 169 -12.16 16.42 -2.12
N PHE A 170 -11.32 16.32 -1.08
CA PHE A 170 -11.74 16.60 0.29
C PHE A 170 -12.25 18.04 0.46
N PHE A 171 -11.58 19.00 -0.18
CA PHE A 171 -11.97 20.40 -0.14
C PHE A 171 -13.35 20.64 -0.79
N LEU A 172 -13.63 20.00 -1.93
CA LEU A 172 -14.95 20.08 -2.58
C LEU A 172 -16.05 19.41 -1.76
N TYR A 173 -15.76 18.25 -1.15
CA TYR A 173 -16.70 17.62 -0.20
C TYR A 173 -16.98 18.52 1.00
N TYR A 174 -15.95 19.15 1.56
CA TYR A 174 -16.10 20.09 2.66
C TYR A 174 -17.01 21.27 2.24
N GLN A 175 -16.78 21.89 1.09
CA GLN A 175 -17.63 22.96 0.58
C GLN A 175 -19.08 22.51 0.36
N PHE A 176 -19.28 21.30 -0.18
CA PHE A 176 -20.62 20.75 -0.35
C PHE A 176 -21.33 20.63 1.00
N TYR A 177 -20.74 19.94 1.96
CA TYR A 177 -21.37 19.69 3.26
C TYR A 177 -21.54 20.95 4.12
N SER A 178 -20.69 21.93 3.98
CA SER A 178 -20.82 23.20 4.71
C SER A 178 -21.94 24.10 4.19
N ASN A 179 -22.37 23.92 2.93
CA ASN A 179 -23.39 24.74 2.31
C ASN A 179 -24.78 24.08 2.29
N VAL A 180 -24.88 22.77 2.51
CA VAL A 180 -26.15 22.03 2.51
C VAL A 180 -26.66 21.91 3.95
N LYS A 181 -27.73 22.59 4.26
CA LYS A 181 -28.39 22.52 5.58
C LYS A 181 -29.58 21.54 5.57
N THR A 182 -30.29 21.47 4.47
CA THR A 182 -31.42 20.55 4.27
C THR A 182 -31.33 19.87 2.91
N MET A 183 -32.10 18.78 2.71
CA MET A 183 -32.15 18.13 1.39
C MET A 183 -32.76 19.04 0.30
N GLU A 184 -33.59 20.02 0.68
CA GLU A 184 -34.19 20.99 -0.25
C GLU A 184 -33.18 22.02 -0.74
N ASP A 185 -32.09 22.23 0.00
CA ASP A 185 -31.00 23.15 -0.39
C ASP A 185 -30.10 22.58 -1.49
N VAL A 186 -30.26 21.31 -1.87
CA VAL A 186 -29.45 20.67 -2.90
C VAL A 186 -29.79 21.18 -4.27
N THR A 187 -29.14 22.24 -4.67
CA THR A 187 -29.23 22.81 -6.02
C THR A 187 -28.42 22.01 -7.03
N SER A 188 -28.67 22.23 -8.32
CA SER A 188 -27.89 21.60 -9.41
C SER A 188 -26.38 21.90 -9.30
N SER A 189 -25.99 23.08 -8.84
CA SER A 189 -24.59 23.46 -8.62
C SER A 189 -23.95 22.68 -7.47
N MET A 190 -24.68 22.42 -6.40
CA MET A 190 -24.19 21.58 -5.28
C MET A 190 -24.05 20.12 -5.68
N ALA A 191 -24.98 19.58 -6.48
CA ALA A 191 -24.85 18.25 -7.06
C ALA A 191 -23.60 18.14 -7.97
N MET A 192 -23.28 19.19 -8.73
CA MET A 192 -22.04 19.25 -9.51
C MET A 192 -20.78 19.23 -8.63
N LEU A 193 -20.77 19.95 -7.49
CA LEU A 193 -19.66 19.92 -6.54
C LEU A 193 -19.42 18.52 -5.97
N GLN A 194 -20.47 17.83 -5.55
CA GLN A 194 -20.41 16.46 -5.05
C GLN A 194 -19.87 15.48 -6.10
N ASN A 195 -20.39 15.56 -7.33
CA ASN A 195 -19.93 14.73 -8.44
C ASN A 195 -18.47 15.02 -8.79
N GLY A 196 -18.07 16.29 -8.84
CA GLY A 196 -16.70 16.72 -9.07
C GLY A 196 -15.75 16.18 -7.99
N ALA A 197 -16.14 16.27 -6.72
CA ALA A 197 -15.39 15.70 -5.61
C ALA A 197 -15.20 14.18 -5.75
N SER A 198 -16.27 13.46 -6.12
CA SER A 198 -16.24 12.02 -6.34
C SER A 198 -15.29 11.61 -7.47
N ILE A 199 -15.34 12.34 -8.59
CA ILE A 199 -14.46 12.11 -9.74
C ILE A 199 -13.00 12.34 -9.33
N LEU A 200 -12.69 13.43 -8.64
CA LEU A 200 -11.34 13.72 -8.16
C LEU A 200 -10.84 12.66 -7.16
N ALA A 201 -11.71 12.16 -6.27
CA ALA A 201 -11.36 11.08 -5.34
C ALA A 201 -10.97 9.79 -6.09
N VAL A 202 -11.76 9.42 -7.11
CA VAL A 202 -11.46 8.26 -7.96
C VAL A 202 -10.15 8.45 -8.71
N LEU A 203 -9.91 9.63 -9.30
CA LEU A 203 -8.66 9.92 -9.99
C LEU A 203 -7.45 9.85 -9.05
N ALA A 204 -7.56 10.40 -7.83
CA ALA A 204 -6.52 10.31 -6.81
C ALA A 204 -6.24 8.85 -6.40
N ALA A 205 -7.28 8.04 -6.24
CA ALA A 205 -7.14 6.62 -5.92
C ALA A 205 -6.48 5.82 -7.06
N VAL A 206 -6.84 6.10 -8.31
CA VAL A 206 -6.22 5.49 -9.50
C VAL A 206 -4.74 5.88 -9.60
N LEU A 207 -4.43 7.17 -9.41
CA LEU A 207 -3.05 7.66 -9.42
C LEU A 207 -2.21 7.01 -8.32
N TRP A 208 -2.75 6.95 -7.10
CA TRP A 208 -2.09 6.28 -5.98
C TRP A 208 -1.82 4.80 -6.27
N LEU A 209 -2.82 4.08 -6.78
CA LEU A 209 -2.68 2.65 -7.13
C LEU A 209 -1.65 2.45 -8.24
N TRP A 210 -1.65 3.34 -9.24
CA TRP A 210 -0.69 3.30 -10.33
C TRP A 210 0.74 3.53 -9.83
N LEU A 211 0.95 4.58 -9.02
CA LEU A 211 2.26 4.91 -8.44
C LEU A 211 2.78 3.79 -7.53
N HIS A 212 1.91 3.26 -6.65
CA HIS A 212 2.26 2.12 -5.81
C HIS A 212 2.65 0.89 -6.64
N SER A 213 1.91 0.60 -7.70
CA SER A 213 2.20 -0.53 -8.58
C SER A 213 3.52 -0.32 -9.35
N ALA A 214 3.80 0.90 -9.81
CA ALA A 214 5.02 1.22 -10.54
C ALA A 214 6.30 1.06 -9.70
N LEU A 215 6.21 1.33 -8.39
CA LEU A 215 7.35 1.27 -7.46
C LEU A 215 7.52 -0.09 -6.76
N LEU A 216 6.48 -0.92 -6.75
CA LEU A 216 6.49 -2.22 -6.07
C LEU A 216 7.62 -3.18 -6.53
N PRO A 217 8.04 -3.21 -7.82
CA PRO A 217 9.13 -4.03 -8.29
C PRO A 217 10.48 -3.74 -7.61
N ILE A 218 10.67 -2.53 -7.08
CA ILE A 218 11.85 -2.16 -6.29
C ILE A 218 11.94 -3.03 -5.04
N ARG A 219 10.82 -3.24 -4.33
CA ARG A 219 10.75 -4.14 -3.17
C ARG A 219 11.10 -5.57 -3.54
N TYR A 220 10.59 -6.06 -4.66
CA TYR A 220 10.86 -7.42 -5.13
C TYR A 220 12.32 -7.59 -5.57
N CYS A 221 12.91 -6.59 -6.20
CA CYS A 221 14.32 -6.57 -6.54
C CYS A 221 15.20 -6.65 -5.29
N LEU A 222 14.89 -5.89 -4.24
CA LEU A 222 15.62 -5.96 -2.97
C LEU A 222 15.45 -7.32 -2.28
N ALA A 223 14.25 -7.90 -2.29
CA ALA A 223 14.00 -9.22 -1.71
C ALA A 223 14.72 -10.35 -2.46
N ALA A 224 14.85 -10.22 -3.78
CA ALA A 224 15.56 -11.18 -4.64
C ALA A 224 17.09 -11.10 -4.49
N HIS A 225 17.60 -9.88 -4.28
CA HIS A 225 19.02 -9.54 -4.29
C HIS A 225 19.35 -8.60 -3.13
N PRO A 226 19.40 -9.11 -1.88
CA PRO A 226 19.66 -8.30 -0.71
C PRO A 226 21.09 -7.73 -0.66
N GLU A 227 21.99 -8.30 -1.47
CA GLU A 227 23.39 -7.84 -1.63
C GLU A 227 23.51 -6.53 -2.40
N TYR A 228 22.54 -6.19 -3.27
CA TYR A 228 22.62 -4.98 -4.09
C TYR A 228 22.65 -3.70 -3.25
N THR A 229 23.35 -2.70 -3.76
CA THR A 229 23.26 -1.34 -3.20
C THR A 229 21.88 -0.72 -3.47
N LEU A 230 21.46 0.24 -2.66
CA LEU A 230 20.18 0.93 -2.88
C LEU A 230 20.05 1.48 -4.30
N GLY A 231 21.09 2.12 -4.84
CA GLY A 231 21.07 2.63 -6.21
C GLY A 231 20.82 1.54 -7.25
N GLN A 232 21.43 0.37 -7.09
CA GLN A 232 21.21 -0.78 -7.98
C GLN A 232 19.80 -1.33 -7.84
N VAL A 233 19.27 -1.41 -6.61
CA VAL A 233 17.89 -1.86 -6.36
C VAL A 233 16.88 -0.94 -7.04
N PHE A 234 17.04 0.37 -6.90
CA PHE A 234 16.15 1.34 -7.55
C PHE A 234 16.27 1.29 -9.07
N SER A 235 17.48 1.33 -9.61
CA SER A 235 17.72 1.30 -11.06
C SER A 235 17.18 0.03 -11.69
N ARG A 236 17.58 -1.15 -11.18
CA ARG A 236 17.16 -2.45 -11.71
C ARG A 236 15.68 -2.73 -11.47
N GLY A 237 15.15 -2.42 -10.28
CA GLY A 237 13.71 -2.58 -9.98
C GLY A 237 12.85 -1.71 -10.88
N TRP A 238 13.28 -0.47 -11.15
CA TRP A 238 12.59 0.42 -12.09
C TRP A 238 12.71 -0.04 -13.53
N ALA A 239 13.89 -0.49 -13.95
CA ALA A 239 14.16 -0.95 -15.30
C ALA A 239 13.43 -2.27 -15.63
N SER A 240 13.28 -3.18 -14.65
CA SER A 240 12.63 -4.48 -14.86
C SER A 240 11.20 -4.37 -15.42
N MET A 241 10.53 -3.25 -15.17
CA MET A 241 9.15 -3.01 -15.61
C MET A 241 9.02 -2.06 -16.79
N LYS A 242 10.13 -1.71 -17.46
CA LYS A 242 10.08 -0.86 -18.64
C LYS A 242 9.23 -1.54 -19.74
N GLY A 243 8.19 -0.84 -20.23
CA GLY A 243 7.24 -1.37 -21.21
C GLY A 243 6.08 -2.21 -20.64
N TYR A 244 6.16 -2.67 -19.37
CA TYR A 244 5.15 -3.54 -18.74
C TYR A 244 4.36 -2.89 -17.61
N ARG A 245 4.65 -1.64 -17.23
CA ARG A 245 4.02 -0.95 -16.08
C ARG A 245 2.50 -0.91 -16.16
N MET A 246 1.95 -0.60 -17.34
CA MET A 246 0.50 -0.56 -17.53
C MET A 246 -0.12 -1.97 -17.48
N LYS A 247 0.55 -2.98 -18.05
CA LYS A 247 0.12 -4.38 -17.95
C LYS A 247 0.10 -4.85 -16.49
N PHE A 248 1.11 -4.47 -15.72
CA PHE A 248 1.21 -4.78 -14.29
C PHE A 248 0.15 -4.03 -13.46
N PHE A 249 -0.10 -2.76 -13.75
CA PHE A 249 -1.17 -1.99 -13.13
C PHE A 249 -2.53 -2.70 -13.31
N TRP A 250 -2.89 -3.05 -14.55
CA TRP A 250 -4.13 -3.78 -14.82
C TRP A 250 -4.16 -5.17 -14.19
N PHE A 251 -3.02 -5.87 -14.14
CA PHE A 251 -2.93 -7.13 -13.42
C PHE A 251 -3.23 -6.95 -11.93
N ARG A 252 -2.66 -5.93 -11.29
CA ARG A 252 -2.93 -5.62 -9.88
C ARG A 252 -4.37 -5.17 -9.63
N THR A 253 -4.95 -4.42 -10.54
CA THR A 253 -6.36 -4.01 -10.44
C THR A 253 -7.29 -5.24 -10.35
N THR A 254 -6.96 -6.34 -11.00
CA THR A 254 -7.74 -7.59 -10.89
C THR A 254 -7.65 -8.26 -9.51
N MET A 255 -6.80 -7.76 -8.61
CA MET A 255 -6.66 -8.25 -7.23
C MET A 255 -7.34 -7.34 -6.21
N LEU A 256 -7.85 -6.16 -6.63
CA LEU A 256 -8.54 -5.21 -5.74
C LEU A 256 -9.70 -5.85 -4.95
N PRO A 257 -10.54 -6.73 -5.54
CA PRO A 257 -11.62 -7.36 -4.77
C PRO A 257 -11.10 -8.11 -3.54
N TRP A 258 -9.94 -8.75 -3.62
CA TRP A 258 -9.35 -9.47 -2.50
C TRP A 258 -8.93 -8.54 -1.36
N PHE A 259 -8.37 -7.37 -1.69
CA PHE A 259 -8.05 -6.35 -0.69
C PHE A 259 -9.31 -5.77 -0.04
N PHE A 260 -10.38 -5.58 -0.83
CA PHE A 260 -11.66 -5.12 -0.31
C PHE A 260 -12.25 -6.14 0.68
N PHE A 261 -12.30 -7.42 0.31
CA PHE A 261 -12.75 -8.48 1.22
C PHE A 261 -11.87 -8.61 2.46
N SER A 262 -10.56 -8.39 2.34
CA SER A 262 -9.68 -8.39 3.50
C SER A 262 -10.05 -7.27 4.49
N GLN A 263 -10.35 -6.08 4.01
CA GLN A 263 -10.80 -4.98 4.88
C GLN A 263 -12.14 -5.30 5.57
N LEU A 264 -13.09 -5.91 4.86
CA LEU A 264 -14.38 -6.31 5.43
C LEU A 264 -14.24 -7.36 6.55
N THR A 265 -13.20 -8.17 6.52
CA THR A 265 -12.89 -9.18 7.54
C THR A 265 -11.90 -8.70 8.59
N TYR A 266 -11.74 -7.39 8.78
CA TYR A 266 -10.77 -6.81 9.70
C TYR A 266 -9.34 -7.35 9.49
N ASN A 267 -8.96 -7.53 8.21
CA ASN A 267 -7.67 -8.06 7.77
C ASN A 267 -7.39 -9.54 8.13
N VAL A 268 -8.37 -10.30 8.60
CA VAL A 268 -8.21 -11.75 8.84
C VAL A 268 -7.83 -12.47 7.54
N LEU A 269 -8.44 -12.08 6.40
CA LEU A 269 -8.10 -12.64 5.10
C LEU A 269 -6.70 -12.25 4.60
N ASP A 270 -6.01 -11.31 5.22
CA ASP A 270 -4.63 -10.95 4.84
C ASP A 270 -3.65 -12.11 4.98
N MET A 271 -3.95 -13.09 5.83
CA MET A 271 -3.19 -14.33 5.92
C MET A 271 -3.14 -15.08 4.57
N TYR A 272 -4.18 -14.93 3.76
CA TYR A 272 -4.28 -15.52 2.43
C TYR A 272 -3.96 -14.50 1.33
N VAL A 273 -4.50 -13.30 1.43
CA VAL A 273 -4.41 -12.25 0.39
C VAL A 273 -2.98 -11.75 0.22
N THR A 274 -2.25 -11.53 1.32
CA THR A 274 -0.89 -10.99 1.30
C THR A 274 0.10 -11.91 0.58
N PRO A 275 0.23 -13.22 0.92
CA PRO A 275 1.15 -14.10 0.21
C PRO A 275 0.71 -14.33 -1.24
N TYR A 276 -0.58 -14.51 -1.49
CA TYR A 276 -1.11 -14.71 -2.83
C TYR A 276 -0.80 -13.54 -3.78
N THR A 277 -1.12 -12.33 -3.37
CA THR A 277 -0.91 -11.13 -4.20
C THR A 277 0.57 -10.79 -4.36
N SER A 278 1.38 -11.06 -3.35
CA SER A 278 2.84 -10.85 -3.39
C SER A 278 3.50 -11.84 -4.35
N LEU A 279 3.21 -13.14 -4.21
CA LEU A 279 3.72 -14.18 -5.10
C LEU A 279 3.29 -13.96 -6.55
N ALA A 280 2.01 -13.68 -6.79
CA ALA A 280 1.52 -13.42 -8.13
C ALA A 280 2.19 -12.20 -8.78
N SER A 281 2.45 -11.15 -7.98
CA SER A 281 3.17 -9.96 -8.45
C SER A 281 4.66 -10.24 -8.72
N MET A 282 5.30 -11.04 -7.87
CA MET A 282 6.70 -11.46 -8.07
C MET A 282 6.87 -12.30 -9.34
N ILE A 283 5.98 -13.28 -9.56
CA ILE A 283 5.98 -14.10 -10.78
C ILE A 283 5.81 -13.20 -12.00
N PHE A 284 4.87 -12.26 -11.96
CA PHE A 284 4.66 -11.33 -13.07
C PHE A 284 5.93 -10.53 -13.39
N VAL A 285 6.58 -9.95 -12.36
CA VAL A 285 7.83 -9.17 -12.52
C VAL A 285 8.96 -10.05 -13.08
N GLN A 286 9.08 -11.30 -12.62
CA GLN A 286 10.07 -12.25 -13.11
C GLN A 286 9.85 -12.59 -14.59
N GLU A 287 8.61 -12.83 -15.01
CA GLU A 287 8.28 -13.11 -16.41
C GLU A 287 8.52 -11.88 -17.32
N CYS A 288 8.26 -10.67 -16.82
CA CYS A 288 8.65 -9.45 -17.55
C CYS A 288 10.16 -9.33 -17.76
N ALA A 289 10.95 -9.68 -16.74
CA ALA A 289 12.40 -9.67 -16.85
C ALA A 289 12.92 -10.71 -17.87
N LYS A 290 12.35 -11.93 -17.89
CA LYS A 290 12.67 -12.96 -18.86
C LYS A 290 12.30 -12.53 -20.29
N ASP A 291 11.06 -12.06 -20.50
CA ASP A 291 10.60 -11.65 -21.84
C ASP A 291 11.46 -10.52 -22.42
N ARG A 292 11.99 -9.66 -21.54
CA ARG A 292 12.93 -8.61 -21.95
C ARG A 292 14.29 -9.16 -22.39
N MET A 293 14.86 -10.12 -21.65
CA MET A 293 16.13 -10.75 -22.02
C MET A 293 16.01 -11.41 -23.40
N TYR A 294 14.95 -12.17 -23.65
CA TYR A 294 14.73 -12.78 -24.97
C TYR A 294 14.61 -11.77 -26.10
N ARG A 295 13.98 -10.61 -25.86
CA ARG A 295 13.89 -9.57 -26.91
C ARG A 295 15.21 -8.86 -27.15
N GLU A 296 16.04 -8.72 -26.13
CA GLU A 296 17.37 -8.14 -26.27
C GLU A 296 18.30 -9.09 -27.06
N GLU A 297 18.21 -10.43 -26.81
CA GLU A 297 18.89 -11.46 -27.56
C GLU A 297 18.45 -11.49 -29.05
N ASP A 298 17.12 -11.58 -29.31
CA ASP A 298 16.58 -11.56 -30.67
C ASP A 298 17.02 -10.29 -31.45
N SER A 299 17.12 -9.14 -30.77
CA SER A 299 17.54 -7.87 -31.40
C SER A 299 19.03 -7.88 -31.76
N GLN A 300 19.87 -8.53 -30.96
CA GLN A 300 21.31 -8.68 -31.24
C GLN A 300 21.55 -9.63 -32.40
N ASP A 301 20.86 -10.77 -32.42
CA ASP A 301 20.96 -11.73 -33.51
C ASP A 301 20.55 -11.14 -34.86
N LEU A 302 19.51 -10.27 -34.88
CA LEU A 302 19.09 -9.57 -36.10
C LEU A 302 20.12 -8.52 -36.55
N ALA A 303 20.72 -7.78 -35.63
CA ALA A 303 21.75 -6.79 -35.95
C ALA A 303 23.03 -7.44 -36.50
N GLU A 304 23.43 -8.61 -35.94
CA GLU A 304 24.58 -9.38 -36.47
C GLU A 304 24.30 -9.98 -37.86
N GLN A 305 23.04 -10.31 -38.19
CA GLN A 305 22.67 -10.76 -39.52
C GLN A 305 22.72 -9.63 -40.54
N GLU A 306 22.28 -8.41 -40.18
CA GLU A 306 22.34 -7.23 -41.06
C GLU A 306 23.79 -6.76 -41.32
N GLU A 307 24.73 -6.99 -40.39
CA GLU A 307 26.15 -6.65 -40.60
C GLU A 307 26.90 -7.66 -41.46
N THR A 308 26.35 -8.84 -41.66
CA THR A 308 26.96 -9.93 -42.44
C THR A 308 26.43 -10.06 -43.89
N GLU A 309 25.38 -9.30 -44.25
CA GLU A 309 24.89 -9.10 -45.63
C GLU A 309 25.47 -7.86 -46.29
#